data_cc860a966077d9d130c78c71e640689c
#
_entry.id   cc860a966077d9d130c78c71e640689c
#
_cell.length_a   1.000
_cell.length_b   1.000
_cell.length_c   1.000
_cell.angle_alpha   90.00
_cell.angle_beta   90.00
_cell.angle_gamma   90.00
#
_symmetry.space_group_name_H-M   'P 1'
#
loop_
_entity.id
_entity.type
_entity.pdbx_description
1 polymer ?
#
loop_
_entity_poly.entity_id
_entity_poly.type
_entity_poly.pdbx_seq_one_letter_code
_entity_poly.pdbx_strand_id
1 'polypeptide(L)'
;MMKKIIRKIHVIGINSFQFEDLSLEVQELFLKIRNIAAPHNYINEIKNWVSIKLIEDKNFYESKSNLDLINWLKFNDNDVILFSRGDPLWFGIGRMLLNSFSKEELLFYPGTTSLQLAFSKLKKSWQDVKAVSIHGRETTELIKYLKLKEKKIAILTDPKNNNLELIKQNIKELNLENIYEF
;
A
#
# COMPACT_ATOMS: atom_id res chain seq x y z
N MET A 1 19.81 26.15 -21.57
CA MET A 1 19.05 24.85 -21.57
C MET A 1 17.86 24.99 -20.64
N MET A 2 16.64 25.00 -21.14
CA MET A 2 15.46 24.92 -20.27
C MET A 2 15.47 23.56 -19.56
N LYS A 3 15.47 23.54 -18.22
CA LYS A 3 15.26 22.31 -17.46
C LYS A 3 13.89 21.75 -17.84
N LYS A 4 13.84 20.57 -18.46
CA LYS A 4 12.58 19.87 -18.70
C LYS A 4 11.93 19.65 -17.33
N ILE A 5 10.76 20.23 -17.12
CA ILE A 5 10.00 20.01 -15.88
C ILE A 5 9.59 18.54 -15.90
N ILE A 6 10.09 17.77 -14.94
CA ILE A 6 9.75 16.35 -14.79
C ILE A 6 8.45 16.31 -13.99
N ARG A 7 7.40 15.71 -14.56
CA ARG A 7 6.14 15.47 -13.85
C ARG A 7 6.37 14.66 -12.59
N LYS A 8 5.47 14.77 -11.63
CA LYS A 8 5.54 14.06 -10.35
C LYS A 8 4.35 13.11 -10.17
N ILE A 9 4.64 11.94 -9.66
CA ILE A 9 3.66 10.96 -9.19
C ILE A 9 3.76 10.93 -7.66
N HIS A 10 2.79 11.55 -7.01
CA HIS A 10 2.67 11.62 -5.55
C HIS A 10 1.93 10.38 -5.05
N VAL A 11 2.65 9.43 -4.48
CA VAL A 11 2.11 8.14 -4.02
C VAL A 11 1.79 8.26 -2.53
N ILE A 12 0.52 8.38 -2.20
CA ILE A 12 0.04 8.72 -0.87
C ILE A 12 -0.58 7.49 -0.21
N GLY A 13 0.00 7.08 0.90
CA GLY A 13 -0.54 6.03 1.75
C GLY A 13 -1.65 6.55 2.67
N ILE A 14 -2.81 5.90 2.66
CA ILE A 14 -3.95 6.28 3.49
C ILE A 14 -4.46 5.11 4.32
N ASN A 15 -5.00 5.43 5.50
CA ASN A 15 -5.65 4.47 6.41
C ASN A 15 -7.07 4.89 6.76
N SER A 16 -7.39 6.15 6.58
CA SER A 16 -8.69 6.77 6.76
C SER A 16 -9.18 7.35 5.45
N PHE A 17 -10.50 7.46 5.34
CA PHE A 17 -11.16 8.15 4.23
C PHE A 17 -11.70 9.52 4.66
N GLN A 18 -11.05 10.19 5.61
CA GLN A 18 -11.36 11.57 5.98
C GLN A 18 -10.25 12.48 5.45
N PHE A 19 -10.64 13.55 4.76
CA PHE A 19 -9.68 14.48 4.17
C PHE A 19 -8.82 15.17 5.23
N GLU A 20 -9.42 15.44 6.38
CA GLU A 20 -8.82 16.11 7.54
C GLU A 20 -7.71 15.25 8.20
N ASP A 21 -7.72 13.94 7.99
CA ASP A 21 -6.68 13.03 8.50
C ASP A 21 -5.39 13.06 7.65
N LEU A 22 -5.44 13.69 6.48
CA LEU A 22 -4.26 13.90 5.65
C LEU A 22 -3.36 14.97 6.24
N SER A 23 -2.05 14.86 6.05
CA SER A 23 -1.13 15.96 6.40
C SER A 23 -1.46 17.22 5.61
N LEU A 24 -1.17 18.40 6.16
CA LEU A 24 -1.41 19.67 5.46
C LEU A 24 -0.74 19.71 4.09
N GLU A 25 0.46 19.16 3.96
CA GLU A 25 1.17 19.05 2.68
C GLU A 25 0.35 18.25 1.65
N VAL A 26 -0.20 17.11 2.06
CA VAL A 26 -1.00 16.26 1.17
C VAL A 26 -2.34 16.91 0.83
N GLN A 27 -2.97 17.61 1.76
CA GLN A 27 -4.17 18.39 1.51
C GLN A 27 -3.91 19.48 0.46
N GLU A 28 -2.81 20.22 0.58
CA GLU A 28 -2.41 21.23 -0.40
C GLU A 28 -2.13 20.64 -1.78
N LEU A 29 -1.46 19.48 -1.85
CA LEU A 29 -1.23 18.74 -3.10
C LEU A 29 -2.57 18.34 -3.74
N PHE A 30 -3.49 17.81 -2.94
CA PHE A 30 -4.82 17.43 -3.41
C PHE A 30 -5.57 18.62 -4.00
N LEU A 31 -5.47 19.79 -3.41
CA LEU A 31 -6.11 21.01 -3.94
C LEU A 31 -5.51 21.45 -5.27
N LYS A 32 -4.20 21.31 -5.47
CA LYS A 32 -3.46 21.78 -6.65
C LYS A 32 -3.51 20.79 -7.82
N ILE A 33 -3.41 19.48 -7.55
CA ILE A 33 -3.28 18.46 -8.60
C ILE A 33 -4.67 17.98 -9.03
N ARG A 34 -4.89 17.94 -10.35
CA ARG A 34 -6.19 17.53 -10.93
C ARG A 34 -6.33 16.03 -11.10
N ASN A 35 -5.25 15.34 -11.46
CA ASN A 35 -5.30 13.92 -11.78
C ASN A 35 -5.15 13.08 -10.52
N ILE A 36 -6.20 12.35 -10.18
CA ILE A 36 -6.27 11.51 -8.98
C ILE A 36 -6.48 10.06 -9.41
N ALA A 37 -5.60 9.18 -8.99
CA ALA A 37 -5.73 7.74 -9.20
C ALA A 37 -5.86 7.00 -7.87
N ALA A 38 -6.68 5.96 -7.84
CA ALA A 38 -6.81 5.07 -6.70
C ALA A 38 -7.41 3.73 -7.14
N PRO A 39 -7.31 2.66 -6.33
CA PRO A 39 -8.09 1.44 -6.50
C PRO A 39 -9.59 1.74 -6.51
N HIS A 40 -10.36 0.92 -7.26
CA HIS A 40 -11.81 1.10 -7.44
C HIS A 40 -12.57 1.38 -6.14
N ASN A 41 -12.34 0.57 -5.13
CA ASN A 41 -13.01 0.70 -3.83
C ASN A 41 -12.65 1.98 -3.05
N TYR A 42 -11.62 2.72 -3.46
CA TYR A 42 -11.20 3.97 -2.82
C TYR A 42 -11.73 5.22 -3.51
N ILE A 43 -11.93 5.14 -4.82
CA ILE A 43 -12.38 6.30 -5.61
C ILE A 43 -13.68 6.89 -5.08
N ASN A 44 -14.66 6.04 -4.74
CA ASN A 44 -15.96 6.50 -4.25
C ASN A 44 -15.82 7.19 -2.87
N GLU A 45 -15.00 6.62 -1.98
CA GLU A 45 -14.73 7.23 -0.67
C GLU A 45 -14.01 8.57 -0.80
N ILE A 46 -13.01 8.64 -1.69
CA ILE A 46 -12.27 9.88 -1.96
C ILE A 46 -13.16 10.96 -2.54
N LYS A 47 -14.10 10.60 -3.41
CA LYS A 47 -15.09 11.54 -3.95
C LYS A 47 -16.00 12.14 -2.88
N ASN A 48 -16.18 11.47 -1.75
CA ASN A 48 -16.99 11.97 -0.63
C ASN A 48 -16.21 12.92 0.31
N TRP A 49 -14.87 13.00 0.19
CA TRP A 49 -14.05 13.80 1.11
C TRP A 49 -14.30 15.30 1.02
N VAL A 50 -14.73 15.77 -0.13
CA VAL A 50 -14.65 17.19 -0.43
C VAL A 50 -16.01 17.68 -0.88
N SER A 51 -16.40 18.86 -0.40
CA SER A 51 -17.57 19.54 -0.93
C SER A 51 -17.50 19.60 -2.46
N ILE A 52 -18.62 19.44 -3.11
CA ILE A 52 -18.79 19.32 -4.56
C ILE A 52 -17.90 20.27 -5.38
N LYS A 53 -17.66 21.50 -4.89
CA LYS A 53 -16.80 22.49 -5.57
C LYS A 53 -15.33 22.12 -5.73
N LEU A 54 -14.77 21.30 -4.82
CA LEU A 54 -13.36 20.89 -4.88
C LEU A 54 -13.13 19.65 -5.74
N ILE A 55 -14.20 18.93 -6.09
CA ILE A 55 -14.16 17.72 -6.89
C ILE A 55 -14.43 18.01 -8.38
N GLU A 56 -15.19 19.04 -8.70
CA GLU A 56 -15.57 19.38 -10.09
C GLU A 56 -14.37 19.53 -11.01
N ASP A 57 -13.22 19.97 -10.47
CA ASP A 57 -11.97 20.14 -11.21
C ASP A 57 -11.08 18.89 -11.25
N LYS A 58 -11.48 17.77 -10.64
CA LYS A 58 -10.64 16.57 -10.52
C LYS A 58 -10.96 15.53 -11.60
N ASN A 59 -9.90 15.00 -12.19
CA ASN A 59 -9.94 13.87 -13.11
C ASN A 59 -9.64 12.59 -12.32
N PHE A 60 -10.66 11.82 -11.98
CA PHE A 60 -10.49 10.56 -11.26
C PHE A 60 -10.24 9.41 -12.22
N TYR A 61 -9.13 8.71 -11.99
CA TYR A 61 -8.84 7.45 -12.67
C TYR A 61 -9.00 6.27 -11.72
N GLU A 62 -9.90 5.39 -12.07
CA GLU A 62 -10.20 4.17 -11.36
C GLU A 62 -9.48 3.00 -12.01
N SER A 63 -8.43 2.50 -11.37
CA SER A 63 -7.65 1.41 -11.93
C SER A 63 -8.32 0.04 -11.73
N LYS A 64 -8.36 -0.75 -12.80
CA LYS A 64 -8.89 -2.12 -12.78
C LYS A 64 -7.84 -3.13 -12.31
N SER A 65 -6.57 -2.80 -12.47
CA SER A 65 -5.44 -3.62 -12.05
C SER A 65 -4.19 -2.76 -11.89
N ASN A 66 -3.15 -3.33 -11.24
CA ASN A 66 -1.86 -2.66 -11.14
C ASN A 66 -1.22 -2.38 -12.52
N LEU A 67 -1.36 -3.29 -13.47
CA LEU A 67 -0.83 -3.10 -14.83
C LEU A 67 -1.56 -1.98 -15.56
N ASP A 68 -2.87 -1.95 -15.46
CA ASP A 68 -3.72 -0.89 -16.01
C ASP A 68 -3.33 0.49 -15.47
N LEU A 69 -3.13 0.58 -14.14
CA LEU A 69 -2.66 1.78 -13.48
C LEU A 69 -1.29 2.24 -14.00
N ILE A 70 -0.32 1.33 -14.11
CA ILE A 70 1.03 1.64 -14.61
C ILE A 70 0.96 2.17 -16.04
N ASN A 71 0.15 1.54 -16.89
CA ASN A 71 -0.03 1.98 -18.27
C ASN A 71 -0.64 3.38 -18.32
N TRP A 72 -1.71 3.64 -17.57
CA TRP A 72 -2.32 4.96 -17.51
C TRP A 72 -1.33 6.02 -17.00
N LEU A 73 -0.58 5.72 -15.95
CA LEU A 73 0.46 6.61 -15.45
C LEU A 73 1.53 6.92 -16.50
N LYS A 74 1.93 5.96 -17.34
CA LYS A 74 2.91 6.18 -18.42
C LYS A 74 2.43 7.15 -19.51
N PHE A 75 1.15 7.15 -19.77
CA PHE A 75 0.53 8.04 -20.80
C PHE A 75 0.09 9.40 -20.23
N ASN A 76 0.23 9.63 -18.95
CA ASN A 76 -0.15 10.89 -18.32
C ASN A 76 1.08 11.79 -18.12
N ASP A 77 1.13 12.93 -18.79
CA ASP A 77 2.25 13.86 -18.76
C ASP A 77 2.16 14.89 -17.61
N ASN A 78 1.04 14.93 -16.90
CA ASN A 78 0.82 15.85 -15.78
C ASN A 78 1.13 15.21 -14.44
N ASP A 79 1.25 16.03 -13.40
CA ASP A 79 1.34 15.56 -12.02
C ASP A 79 0.09 14.76 -11.63
N VAL A 80 0.31 13.69 -10.88
CA VAL A 80 -0.72 12.75 -10.44
C VAL A 80 -0.61 12.51 -8.94
N ILE A 81 -1.74 12.47 -8.25
CA ILE A 81 -1.85 11.85 -6.93
C ILE A 81 -2.34 10.41 -7.12
N LEU A 82 -1.59 9.47 -6.57
CA LEU A 82 -1.96 8.07 -6.48
C LEU A 82 -2.20 7.69 -5.02
N PHE A 83 -3.43 7.44 -4.64
CA PHE A 83 -3.73 6.92 -3.31
C PHE A 83 -3.55 5.40 -3.24
N SER A 84 -2.96 4.94 -2.14
CA SER A 84 -2.80 3.52 -1.84
C SER A 84 -3.06 3.24 -0.36
N ARG A 85 -3.27 1.98 0.01
CA ARG A 85 -3.51 1.61 1.39
C ARG A 85 -2.20 1.51 2.17
N GLY A 86 -2.17 2.08 3.38
CA GLY A 86 -1.01 2.00 4.27
C GLY A 86 0.24 2.62 3.68
N ASP A 87 1.40 2.03 3.90
CA ASP A 87 2.64 2.48 3.28
C ASP A 87 2.78 1.86 1.88
N PRO A 88 2.88 2.70 0.81
CA PRO A 88 3.04 2.21 -0.56
C PRO A 88 4.26 1.32 -0.78
N LEU A 89 5.32 1.52 0.00
CA LEU A 89 6.58 0.76 -0.10
C LEU A 89 6.57 -0.55 0.69
N TRP A 90 5.62 -0.72 1.63
CA TRP A 90 5.53 -1.94 2.43
C TRP A 90 4.52 -2.93 1.83
N PHE A 91 5.01 -3.90 1.06
CA PHE A 91 4.22 -4.90 0.29
C PHE A 91 3.15 -4.30 -0.63
N GLY A 92 3.22 -2.99 -0.91
CA GLY A 92 2.29 -2.24 -1.73
C GLY A 92 2.73 -2.05 -3.19
N ILE A 93 2.09 -1.09 -3.84
CA ILE A 93 2.30 -0.73 -5.25
C ILE A 93 3.71 -0.14 -5.52
N GLY A 94 4.38 0.36 -4.48
CA GLY A 94 5.63 1.11 -4.60
C GLY A 94 6.74 0.37 -5.34
N ARG A 95 6.87 -0.97 -5.14
CA ARG A 95 7.87 -1.76 -5.87
C ARG A 95 7.62 -1.76 -7.39
N MET A 96 6.37 -1.84 -7.81
CA MET A 96 6.02 -1.80 -9.24
C MET A 96 6.28 -0.42 -9.83
N LEU A 97 5.98 0.65 -9.08
CA LEU A 97 6.26 2.02 -9.49
C LEU A 97 7.76 2.26 -9.64
N LEU A 98 8.57 1.83 -8.66
CA LEU A 98 10.03 1.94 -8.71
C LEU A 98 10.67 1.18 -9.88
N ASN A 99 10.03 0.12 -10.35
CA ASN A 99 10.46 -0.64 -11.54
C ASN A 99 9.99 -0.03 -12.87
N SER A 100 9.02 0.90 -12.83
CA SER A 100 8.35 1.42 -14.02
C SER A 100 8.66 2.89 -14.32
N PHE A 101 9.10 3.65 -13.33
CA PHE A 101 9.33 5.09 -13.40
C PHE A 101 10.70 5.45 -12.80
N SER A 102 11.24 6.61 -13.20
CA SER A 102 12.46 7.13 -12.61
C SER A 102 12.21 7.59 -11.16
N LYS A 103 13.27 7.57 -10.34
CA LYS A 103 13.15 8.02 -8.94
C LYS A 103 12.78 9.49 -8.83
N GLU A 104 13.16 10.28 -9.83
CA GLU A 104 12.89 11.71 -9.92
C GLU A 104 11.40 11.99 -10.16
N GLU A 105 10.65 11.05 -10.74
CA GLU A 105 9.21 11.17 -10.94
C GLU A 105 8.41 10.81 -9.69
N LEU A 106 8.95 9.99 -8.77
CA LEU A 106 8.21 9.38 -7.66
C LEU A 106 8.44 10.14 -6.35
N LEU A 107 7.34 10.47 -5.68
CA LEU A 107 7.32 11.02 -4.32
C LEU A 107 6.41 10.16 -3.45
N PHE A 108 6.95 9.58 -2.38
CA PHE A 108 6.21 8.69 -1.49
C PHE A 108 5.86 9.40 -0.19
N TYR A 109 4.59 9.31 0.19
CA TYR A 109 4.02 9.79 1.44
C TYR A 109 3.50 8.57 2.22
N PRO A 110 4.25 8.05 3.19
CA PRO A 110 3.88 6.80 3.85
C PRO A 110 2.64 6.97 4.74
N GLY A 111 1.75 5.98 4.67
CA GLY A 111 0.70 5.79 5.66
C GLY A 111 1.08 4.75 6.70
N THR A 112 0.29 4.60 7.76
CA THR A 112 0.50 3.57 8.78
C THR A 112 0.26 2.18 8.18
N THR A 113 1.21 1.28 8.32
CA THR A 113 1.08 -0.10 7.85
C THR A 113 0.12 -0.92 8.72
N SER A 114 -0.46 -2.00 8.16
CA SER A 114 -1.24 -2.95 8.93
C SER A 114 -0.42 -3.63 10.04
N LEU A 115 0.89 -3.81 9.84
CA LEU A 115 1.82 -4.27 10.86
C LEU A 115 1.83 -3.33 12.06
N GLN A 116 2.07 -2.04 11.84
CA GLN A 116 2.11 -1.04 12.90
C GLN A 116 0.77 -0.97 13.65
N LEU A 117 -0.36 -1.00 12.93
CA LEU A 117 -1.69 -1.01 13.55
C LEU A 117 -1.92 -2.26 14.41
N ALA A 118 -1.53 -3.45 13.92
CA ALA A 118 -1.66 -4.70 14.66
C ALA A 118 -0.82 -4.68 15.96
N PHE A 119 0.45 -4.30 15.86
CA PHE A 119 1.35 -4.27 17.01
C PHE A 119 0.99 -3.18 18.03
N SER A 120 0.47 -2.05 17.58
CA SER A 120 -0.10 -1.02 18.46
C SER A 120 -1.28 -1.58 19.28
N LYS A 121 -2.21 -2.29 18.64
CA LYS A 121 -3.34 -2.95 19.36
C LYS A 121 -2.87 -4.03 20.31
N LEU A 122 -1.86 -4.80 19.93
CA LEU A 122 -1.25 -5.83 20.79
C LEU A 122 -0.38 -5.27 21.91
N LYS A 123 -0.06 -3.96 21.88
CA LYS A 123 0.87 -3.28 22.80
C LYS A 123 2.23 -4.00 22.86
N LYS A 124 2.74 -4.42 21.72
CA LYS A 124 4.01 -5.11 21.54
C LYS A 124 4.94 -4.36 20.60
N SER A 125 6.26 -4.44 20.86
CA SER A 125 7.27 -3.94 19.92
C SER A 125 7.35 -4.82 18.67
N TRP A 126 7.57 -4.19 17.52
CA TRP A 126 7.68 -4.85 16.21
C TRP A 126 9.10 -4.79 15.61
N GLN A 127 10.11 -4.30 16.35
CA GLN A 127 11.49 -4.12 15.87
C GLN A 127 12.16 -5.42 15.39
N ASP A 128 11.85 -6.55 16.05
CA ASP A 128 12.41 -7.88 15.81
C ASP A 128 11.48 -8.80 15.01
N VAL A 129 10.46 -8.25 14.39
CA VAL A 129 9.46 -8.99 13.60
C VAL A 129 9.98 -9.31 12.21
N LYS A 130 9.85 -10.55 11.78
CA LYS A 130 9.99 -10.94 10.37
C LYS A 130 8.65 -10.74 9.69
N ALA A 131 8.59 -9.80 8.75
CA ALA A 131 7.39 -9.54 7.98
C ALA A 131 7.42 -10.29 6.66
N VAL A 132 6.34 -11.01 6.36
CA VAL A 132 6.17 -11.75 5.10
C VAL A 132 4.78 -11.51 4.54
N SER A 133 4.66 -11.50 3.22
CA SER A 133 3.36 -11.41 2.56
C SER A 133 3.11 -12.67 1.74
N ILE A 134 1.97 -13.31 2.01
CA ILE A 134 1.42 -14.40 1.19
C ILE A 134 0.18 -13.96 0.41
N HIS A 135 -0.09 -12.65 0.38
CA HIS A 135 -1.12 -12.05 -0.46
C HIS A 135 -0.69 -12.10 -1.93
N GLY A 136 -1.29 -13.03 -2.70
CA GLY A 136 -0.92 -13.26 -4.10
C GLY A 136 0.53 -13.71 -4.31
N ARG A 137 1.15 -14.37 -3.32
CA ARG A 137 2.54 -14.83 -3.33
C ARG A 137 2.65 -16.24 -2.76
N GLU A 138 3.78 -16.91 -3.06
CA GLU A 138 4.13 -18.21 -2.50
C GLU A 138 4.50 -18.13 -1.02
N THR A 139 4.40 -19.28 -0.32
CA THR A 139 4.72 -19.41 1.10
C THR A 139 6.20 -19.67 1.39
N THR A 140 7.05 -19.67 0.39
CA THR A 140 8.48 -20.02 0.49
C THR A 140 9.21 -19.24 1.60
N GLU A 141 8.99 -17.93 1.68
CA GLU A 141 9.62 -17.08 2.69
C GLU A 141 9.05 -17.33 4.09
N LEU A 142 7.75 -17.60 4.19
CA LEU A 142 7.10 -18.02 5.44
C LEU A 142 7.72 -19.32 5.96
N ILE A 143 7.81 -20.34 5.12
CA ILE A 143 8.40 -21.64 5.46
C ILE A 143 9.84 -21.48 5.93
N LYS A 144 10.61 -20.62 5.27
CA LYS A 144 11.98 -20.28 5.71
C LYS A 144 12.02 -19.75 7.14
N TYR A 145 11.18 -18.77 7.48
CA TYR A 145 11.15 -18.19 8.82
C TYR A 145 10.63 -19.16 9.88
N LEU A 146 9.65 -19.99 9.54
CA LEU A 146 9.17 -21.08 10.41
C LEU A 146 10.31 -22.08 10.72
N LYS A 147 11.06 -22.54 9.71
CA LYS A 147 12.20 -23.44 9.89
C LYS A 147 13.31 -22.82 10.74
N LEU A 148 13.53 -21.52 10.63
CA LEU A 148 14.48 -20.78 11.45
C LEU A 148 13.97 -20.52 12.89
N LYS A 149 12.73 -20.88 13.19
CA LYS A 149 12.05 -20.67 14.48
C LYS A 149 12.12 -19.20 14.93
N GLU A 150 11.89 -18.28 13.98
CA GLU A 150 11.87 -16.86 14.28
C GLU A 150 10.82 -16.54 15.35
N LYS A 151 11.18 -15.73 16.33
CA LYS A 151 10.35 -15.48 17.53
C LYS A 151 9.03 -14.78 17.22
N LYS A 152 9.01 -13.92 16.17
CA LYS A 152 7.84 -13.17 15.76
C LYS A 152 7.79 -13.11 14.25
N ILE A 153 6.71 -13.58 13.68
CA ILE A 153 6.46 -13.54 12.24
C ILE A 153 5.13 -12.81 12.01
N ALA A 154 5.17 -11.69 11.29
CA ALA A 154 3.96 -11.01 10.85
C ALA A 154 3.65 -11.42 9.42
N ILE A 155 2.45 -11.94 9.20
CA ILE A 155 2.05 -12.48 7.91
C ILE A 155 0.92 -11.63 7.33
N LEU A 156 1.18 -10.99 6.18
CA LEU A 156 0.15 -10.30 5.42
C LEU A 156 -0.60 -11.33 4.57
N THR A 157 -1.86 -11.54 4.92
CA THR A 157 -2.74 -12.54 4.30
C THR A 157 -3.69 -11.93 3.27
N ASP A 158 -4.29 -12.77 2.43
CA ASP A 158 -5.41 -12.40 1.55
C ASP A 158 -6.71 -12.96 2.15
N PRO A 159 -7.68 -12.09 2.50
CA PRO A 159 -8.96 -12.55 3.07
C PRO A 159 -9.76 -13.47 2.14
N LYS A 160 -9.52 -13.41 0.83
CA LYS A 160 -10.24 -14.21 -0.18
C LYS A 160 -9.71 -15.64 -0.36
N ASN A 161 -8.48 -15.87 0.10
CA ASN A 161 -7.77 -17.14 -0.12
C ASN A 161 -7.47 -17.78 1.23
N ASN A 162 -8.26 -18.58 1.77
CA ASN A 162 -8.14 -19.35 3.04
C ASN A 162 -6.68 -19.47 3.63
N ASN A 163 -5.97 -18.34 3.68
CA ASN A 163 -4.54 -18.30 4.05
C ASN A 163 -4.30 -18.74 5.50
N LEU A 164 -5.29 -18.63 6.40
CA LEU A 164 -5.14 -19.10 7.79
C LEU A 164 -4.95 -20.61 7.84
N GLU A 165 -5.74 -21.37 7.09
CA GLU A 165 -5.59 -22.84 7.05
C GLU A 165 -4.26 -23.23 6.40
N LEU A 166 -3.81 -22.50 5.38
CA LEU A 166 -2.50 -22.73 4.77
C LEU A 166 -1.35 -22.47 5.77
N ILE A 167 -1.45 -21.43 6.60
CA ILE A 167 -0.46 -21.15 7.66
C ILE A 167 -0.47 -22.27 8.69
N LYS A 168 -1.64 -22.68 9.17
CA LYS A 168 -1.79 -23.80 10.13
C LYS A 168 -1.20 -25.09 9.59
N GLN A 169 -1.48 -25.41 8.33
CA GLN A 169 -0.93 -26.59 7.67
C GLN A 169 0.60 -26.55 7.63
N ASN A 170 1.21 -25.45 7.23
CA ASN A 170 2.68 -25.31 7.23
C ASN A 170 3.28 -25.48 8.63
N ILE A 171 2.65 -24.92 9.67
CA ILE A 171 3.10 -25.07 11.07
C ILE A 171 3.02 -26.54 11.49
N LYS A 172 1.95 -27.23 11.16
CA LYS A 172 1.74 -28.67 11.47
C LYS A 172 2.75 -29.56 10.74
N GLU A 173 2.93 -29.35 9.44
CA GLU A 173 3.89 -30.13 8.62
C GLU A 173 5.34 -30.00 9.13
N LEU A 174 5.66 -28.88 9.77
CA LEU A 174 6.96 -28.63 10.38
C LEU A 174 7.04 -29.04 11.87
N ASN A 175 5.98 -29.57 12.46
CA ASN A 175 5.87 -29.92 13.89
C ASN A 175 6.17 -28.74 14.82
N LEU A 176 5.59 -27.58 14.54
CA LEU A 176 5.84 -26.31 15.24
C LEU A 176 4.62 -25.81 16.03
N GLU A 177 3.57 -26.61 16.21
CA GLU A 177 2.31 -26.22 16.88
C GLU A 177 2.53 -25.79 18.34
N ASN A 178 3.55 -26.34 19.01
CA ASN A 178 3.89 -25.98 20.38
C ASN A 178 4.83 -24.74 20.47
N ILE A 179 5.21 -24.15 19.32
CA ILE A 179 6.13 -23.02 19.26
C ILE A 179 5.41 -21.72 18.90
N TYR A 180 4.38 -21.80 18.04
CA TYR A 180 3.68 -20.62 17.56
C TYR A 180 2.23 -20.60 18.03
N GLU A 181 1.83 -19.43 18.57
CA GLU A 181 0.46 -18.99 18.78
C GLU A 181 0.06 -17.98 17.70
N PHE A 182 -1.23 -17.98 17.27
CA PHE A 182 -1.77 -17.00 16.32
C PHE A 182 -3.29 -16.81 16.46
#